data_9464fb5afb202b3621bfac1b579080a4
#
_entry.id   9464fb5afb202b3621bfac1b579080a4
#
_cell.length_a   1.000
_cell.length_b   1.000
_cell.length_c   1.000
_cell.angle_alpha   90.00
_cell.angle_beta   90.00
_cell.angle_gamma   90.00
#
_symmetry.space_group_name_H-M   'P 1'
#
loop_
_entity.id
_entity.type
_entity.pdbx_description
1 polymer ?
#
loop_
_entity_poly.entity_id
_entity_poly.type
_entity_poly.pdbx_seq_one_letter_code
_entity_poly.pdbx_strand_id
1 'polypeptide(L)'
;MDCPVTARPTVIVISDSLGDTACEVVLAASGQFDEGAFHLLRLPKVTSVEQVKSFVGPRVDAGHRDIAVFHTIVDPALRARVLDYLGMLHIRSVDLIG
;
A
#
# COMPACT_ATOMS: atom_id res chain seq x y z
N MET A 1 -2.57 25.87 -11.58
CA MET A 1 -2.48 25.26 -11.29
C MET A 1 -2.66 24.60 -10.61
N ASP A 2 -2.66 24.28 -10.33
CA ASP A 2 -2.65 23.67 -9.82
C ASP A 2 -2.91 22.84 -9.33
N CYS A 3 -3.24 22.87 -8.98
CA CYS A 3 -3.56 21.91 -8.73
C CYS A 3 -3.24 20.77 -8.20
N PRO A 4 -2.69 20.15 -8.49
CA PRO A 4 -2.34 18.85 -8.01
C PRO A 4 -1.75 18.84 -6.64
N VAL A 5 -1.81 19.89 -6.03
CA VAL A 5 -1.45 19.99 -4.64
C VAL A 5 -2.14 18.95 -3.82
N THR A 6 -3.37 18.65 -4.20
CA THR A 6 -4.17 17.70 -3.45
C THR A 6 -3.91 16.27 -3.87
N ALA A 7 -3.09 16.09 -4.89
CA ALA A 7 -2.85 14.77 -5.47
C ALA A 7 -1.62 14.12 -4.88
N ARG A 8 -1.49 14.14 -3.57
CA ARG A 8 -0.38 13.46 -2.93
C ARG A 8 -0.49 11.95 -3.16
N PRO A 9 0.63 11.28 -3.44
CA PRO A 9 0.59 9.83 -3.60
C PRO A 9 0.17 9.14 -2.30
N THR A 10 -0.45 7.99 -2.46
CA THR A 10 -0.86 7.18 -1.33
C THR A 10 0.04 5.96 -1.24
N VAL A 11 0.58 5.71 -0.07
CA VAL A 11 1.37 4.53 0.21
C VAL A 11 0.57 3.66 1.16
N ILE A 12 0.33 2.43 0.76
CA ILE A 12 -0.43 1.48 1.57
C ILE A 12 0.52 0.37 2.01
N VAL A 13 0.59 0.15 3.31
CA VAL A 13 1.37 -0.94 3.88
C VAL A 13 0.41 -2.06 4.23
N ILE A 14 0.60 -3.22 3.61
CA ILE A 14 -0.25 -4.40 3.84
C ILE A 14 0.59 -5.44 4.57
N SER A 15 0.07 -5.96 5.66
CA SER A 15 0.79 -6.94 6.46
C SER A 15 -0.16 -8.00 6.99
N ASP A 16 0.33 -9.22 7.14
CA ASP A 16 -0.41 -10.29 7.81
C ASP A 16 -0.18 -10.26 9.32
N SER A 17 0.61 -9.30 9.79
CA SER A 17 0.81 -9.05 11.22
C SER A 17 0.44 -7.59 11.49
N LEU A 18 1.11 -6.94 12.45
CA LEU A 18 0.76 -5.56 12.80
C LEU A 18 1.26 -4.52 11.81
N GLY A 19 2.27 -4.88 11.02
CA GLY A 19 2.77 -3.94 10.01
C GLY A 19 3.67 -2.84 10.56
N ASP A 20 4.02 -2.88 11.84
CA ASP A 20 4.83 -1.83 12.44
C ASP A 20 6.20 -1.73 11.79
N THR A 21 6.86 -2.86 11.59
CA THR A 21 8.18 -2.89 10.97
C THR A 21 8.13 -2.36 9.54
N ALA A 22 7.10 -2.76 8.80
CA ALA A 22 6.95 -2.30 7.43
C ALA A 22 6.75 -0.80 7.38
N CYS A 23 5.93 -0.25 8.27
CA CYS A 23 5.73 1.19 8.34
C CYS A 23 7.02 1.91 8.69
N GLU A 24 7.80 1.36 9.62
CA GLU A 24 9.08 1.94 9.98
C GLU A 24 10.05 1.96 8.82
N VAL A 25 10.09 0.88 8.05
CA VAL A 25 10.96 0.80 6.87
C VAL A 25 10.56 1.84 5.84
N VAL A 26 9.27 1.96 5.56
CA VAL A 26 8.77 2.93 4.59
C VAL A 26 9.09 4.35 5.05
N LEU A 27 8.84 4.66 6.31
CA LEU A 27 9.09 5.98 6.85
C LEU A 27 10.58 6.31 6.85
N ALA A 28 11.43 5.33 7.17
CA ALA A 28 12.88 5.54 7.14
C ALA A 28 13.37 5.80 5.72
N ALA A 29 12.84 5.07 4.75
CA ALA A 29 13.23 5.24 3.36
C ALA A 29 12.80 6.61 2.82
N SER A 30 11.72 7.16 3.36
CA SER A 30 11.20 8.46 2.93
C SER A 30 11.56 9.58 3.91
N GLY A 31 12.46 9.32 4.83
CA GLY A 31 12.75 10.24 5.92
C GLY A 31 13.31 11.58 5.53
N GLN A 32 13.73 11.73 4.28
CA GLN A 32 14.24 13.00 3.80
C GLN A 32 13.16 13.86 3.18
N PHE A 33 11.96 13.34 3.08
CA PHE A 33 10.85 14.07 2.50
C PHE A 33 10.05 14.77 3.58
N ASP A 34 9.36 15.82 3.19
CA ASP A 34 8.49 16.54 4.10
C ASP A 34 7.34 15.65 4.55
N GLU A 35 6.86 15.90 5.75
CA GLU A 35 5.61 15.33 6.19
C GLU A 35 4.54 15.76 5.21
N GLY A 36 3.71 14.93 4.81
CA GLY A 36 2.70 15.29 3.85
C GLY A 36 3.12 15.08 2.41
N ALA A 37 4.34 14.58 2.19
CA ALA A 37 4.76 14.23 0.83
C ALA A 37 3.88 13.11 0.27
N PHE A 38 3.32 12.27 1.14
CA PHE A 38 2.42 11.20 0.73
C PHE A 38 1.50 10.84 1.90
N HIS A 39 0.41 10.16 1.57
CA HIS A 39 -0.49 9.59 2.59
C HIS A 39 -0.03 8.18 2.90
N LEU A 40 0.20 7.90 4.16
CA LEU A 40 0.57 6.56 4.59
C LEU A 40 -0.63 5.89 5.26
N LEU A 41 -1.05 4.78 4.70
CA LEU A 41 -2.15 3.99 5.23
C LEU A 41 -1.64 2.59 5.57
N ARG A 42 -2.20 1.99 6.58
CA ARG A 42 -1.80 0.67 7.03
C ARG A 42 -2.99 -0.27 7.08
N LEU A 43 -2.81 -1.45 6.51
CA LEU A 43 -3.79 -2.52 6.59
C LEU A 43 -3.14 -3.72 7.26
N PRO A 44 -3.26 -3.87 8.58
CA PRO A 44 -2.63 -4.96 9.31
C PRO A 44 -3.53 -6.19 9.38
N LYS A 45 -2.94 -7.29 9.79
CA LYS A 45 -3.64 -8.54 10.09
C LYS A 45 -4.48 -9.05 8.92
N VAL A 46 -3.94 -8.94 7.72
CA VAL A 46 -4.64 -9.41 6.53
C VAL A 46 -4.59 -10.93 6.48
N THR A 47 -5.75 -11.55 6.32
CA THR A 47 -5.87 -13.00 6.21
C THR A 47 -6.50 -13.43 4.89
N SER A 48 -7.03 -12.49 4.13
CA SER A 48 -7.67 -12.82 2.86
C SER A 48 -7.52 -11.66 1.87
N VAL A 49 -7.59 -11.99 0.59
CA VAL A 49 -7.50 -10.98 -0.46
C VAL A 49 -8.74 -10.07 -0.44
N GLU A 50 -9.87 -10.55 0.08
CA GLU A 50 -11.09 -9.76 0.18
C GLU A 50 -10.88 -8.53 1.06
N GLN A 51 -10.07 -8.65 2.10
CA GLN A 51 -9.75 -7.50 2.94
C GLN A 51 -9.00 -6.44 2.16
N VAL A 52 -8.08 -6.87 1.31
CA VAL A 52 -7.32 -5.95 0.47
C VAL A 52 -8.24 -5.29 -0.55
N LYS A 53 -9.13 -6.05 -1.16
CA LYS A 53 -10.09 -5.51 -2.12
C LYS A 53 -10.99 -4.47 -1.49
N SER A 54 -11.47 -4.73 -0.29
CA SER A 54 -12.32 -3.78 0.42
C SER A 54 -11.61 -2.50 0.80
N PHE A 55 -10.30 -2.58 0.98
CA PHE A 55 -9.49 -1.42 1.37
C PHE A 55 -9.03 -0.61 0.17
N VAL A 56 -8.54 -1.29 -0.85
CA VAL A 56 -7.94 -0.64 -2.02
C VAL A 56 -8.98 -0.26 -3.06
N GLY A 57 -9.97 -1.13 -3.27
CA GLY A 57 -10.96 -0.94 -4.34
C GLY A 57 -11.66 0.41 -4.32
N PRO A 58 -12.24 0.83 -3.18
CA PRO A 58 -12.92 2.13 -3.15
C PRO A 58 -12.03 3.30 -3.48
N ARG A 59 -10.74 3.22 -3.15
CA ARG A 59 -9.79 4.28 -3.46
C ARG A 59 -9.53 4.37 -4.95
N VAL A 60 -9.39 3.23 -5.61
CA VAL A 60 -9.23 3.19 -7.06
C VAL A 60 -10.49 3.68 -7.75
N ASP A 61 -11.66 3.25 -7.27
CA ASP A 61 -12.94 3.68 -7.83
C ASP A 61 -13.14 5.18 -7.69
N ALA A 62 -12.58 5.76 -6.64
CA ALA A 62 -12.66 7.21 -6.42
C ALA A 62 -11.67 8.00 -7.29
N GLY A 63 -10.88 7.31 -8.11
CA GLY A 63 -9.96 7.97 -9.02
C GLY A 63 -8.55 8.19 -8.49
N HIS A 64 -8.23 7.62 -7.34
CA HIS A 64 -6.86 7.72 -6.81
C HIS A 64 -5.94 6.83 -7.64
N ARG A 65 -4.98 7.44 -8.32
CA ARG A 65 -4.09 6.72 -9.23
C ARG A 65 -2.68 6.57 -8.72
N ASP A 66 -2.24 7.48 -7.89
CA ASP A 66 -0.89 7.41 -7.33
C ASP A 66 -0.88 6.58 -6.06
N ILE A 67 -1.00 5.28 -6.24
CA ILE A 67 -1.00 4.34 -5.14
C ILE A 67 0.19 3.40 -5.29
N ALA A 68 0.96 3.27 -4.23
CA ALA A 68 2.03 2.29 -4.14
C ALA A 68 1.76 1.41 -2.92
N VAL A 69 2.00 0.13 -3.06
CA VAL A 69 1.78 -0.83 -1.98
C VAL A 69 3.11 -1.44 -1.56
N PHE A 70 3.35 -1.43 -0.26
CA PHE A 70 4.47 -2.14 0.34
C PHE A 70 3.88 -3.22 1.22
N HIS A 71 4.35 -4.45 1.08
CA HIS A 71 3.73 -5.55 1.81
C HIS A 71 4.74 -6.43 2.50
N THR A 72 4.30 -7.00 3.62
CA THR A 72 5.05 -8.00 4.37
C THR A 72 4.11 -9.18 4.64
N ILE A 73 3.74 -9.88 3.59
CA ILE A 73 2.85 -11.04 3.69
C ILE A 73 3.70 -12.29 3.63
N VAL A 74 3.72 -13.04 4.71
CA VAL A 74 4.55 -14.23 4.82
C VAL A 74 3.92 -15.43 4.10
N ASP A 75 2.60 -15.55 4.17
CA ASP A 75 1.90 -16.67 3.54
C ASP A 75 1.99 -16.56 2.01
N PRO A 76 2.66 -17.51 1.34
CA PRO A 76 2.84 -17.40 -0.11
C PRO A 76 1.53 -17.44 -0.90
N ALA A 77 0.54 -18.20 -0.46
CA ALA A 77 -0.74 -18.28 -1.15
C ALA A 77 -1.48 -16.96 -1.08
N LEU A 78 -1.53 -16.36 0.09
CA LEU A 78 -2.16 -15.07 0.28
C LEU A 78 -1.41 -14.00 -0.50
N ARG A 79 -0.09 -14.00 -0.43
CA ARG A 79 0.74 -13.05 -1.15
C ARG A 79 0.47 -13.08 -2.65
N ALA A 80 0.41 -14.29 -3.22
CA ALA A 80 0.16 -14.44 -4.64
C ALA A 80 -1.19 -13.84 -5.05
N ARG A 81 -2.22 -14.06 -4.24
CA ARG A 81 -3.55 -13.52 -4.54
C ARG A 81 -3.59 -12.00 -4.45
N VAL A 82 -2.91 -11.46 -3.45
CA VAL A 82 -2.83 -10.01 -3.29
C VAL A 82 -2.08 -9.39 -4.45
N LEU A 83 -0.95 -9.98 -4.86
CA LEU A 83 -0.18 -9.47 -5.97
C LEU A 83 -0.95 -9.55 -7.29
N ASP A 84 -1.71 -10.62 -7.49
CA ASP A 84 -2.55 -10.74 -8.69
C ASP A 84 -3.59 -9.64 -8.73
N TYR A 85 -4.24 -9.38 -7.61
CA TYR A 85 -5.24 -8.33 -7.54
C TYR A 85 -4.64 -6.95 -7.82
N LEU A 86 -3.52 -6.64 -7.19
CA LEU A 86 -2.85 -5.36 -7.39
C LEU A 86 -2.37 -5.21 -8.83
N GLY A 87 -1.88 -6.30 -9.42
CA GLY A 87 -1.47 -6.29 -10.82
C GLY A 87 -2.63 -6.01 -11.76
N MET A 88 -3.81 -6.54 -11.46
CA MET A 88 -5.01 -6.26 -12.26
C MET A 88 -5.36 -4.76 -12.24
N LEU A 89 -5.06 -4.09 -11.16
CA LEU A 89 -5.32 -2.66 -11.01
C LEU A 89 -4.14 -1.81 -11.47
N HIS A 90 -3.07 -2.43 -11.94
CA HIS A 90 -1.84 -1.75 -12.34
C HIS A 90 -1.22 -0.94 -11.20
N ILE A 91 -1.33 -1.45 -9.99
CA ILE A 91 -0.75 -0.82 -8.81
C ILE A 91 0.63 -1.40 -8.56
N ARG A 92 1.60 -0.53 -8.33
CA ARG A 92 2.96 -0.96 -7.98
C ARG A 92 2.98 -1.55 -6.60
N SER A 93 3.70 -2.65 -6.45
CA SER A 93 3.85 -3.29 -5.15
C SER A 93 5.29 -3.69 -4.93
N VAL A 94 5.73 -3.60 -3.68
CA VAL A 94 7.08 -3.95 -3.25
C VAL A 94 6.99 -4.91 -2.09
N ASP A 95 7.70 -6.02 -2.20
CA ASP A 95 7.79 -7.00 -1.12
C ASP A 95 8.94 -6.61 -0.20
N LEU A 96 8.62 -6.26 1.02
CA LEU A 96 9.63 -5.85 2.00
C LEU A 96 10.32 -7.01 2.70
N ILE A 97 9.77 -8.19 2.55
CA ILE A 97 10.39 -9.39 3.13
C ILE A 97 11.48 -9.92 2.21
N GLY A 98 11.33 -9.68 0.98
CA GLY A 98 12.29 -10.13 -0.01
C GLY A 98 11.87 -11.39 -0.71
#